data_a35d6ad89aa22e981da27b989fa6c798
#
_entry.id   a35d6ad89aa22e981da27b989fa6c798
#
_cell.length_a   1.000
_cell.length_b   1.000
_cell.length_c   1.000
_cell.angle_alpha   90.00
_cell.angle_beta   90.00
_cell.angle_gamma   90.00
#
_symmetry.space_group_name_H-M   'P 1'
#
loop_
_entity.id
_entity.type
_entity.pdbx_description
1 polymer ?
#
loop_
_entity_poly.entity_id
_entity_poly.type
_entity_poly.pdbx_seq_one_letter_code
_entity_poly.pdbx_strand_id
1 'polypeptide(L)'
;SAKQVILQKVREAERDRQYEEFQDRAGTIINGVVKREEYGNVVVDVGRGEAMLRRTEKIGRESYRPNDRIRCYIKDVRRETRGPQIFLSRTDPMFMAELFKMEVPEIYEGIIEIKSVARDPGSRAKIAVFTTDMTIDPVGACVGMRGSRVQAVVNELQGEKIDIIPWNEDQPTFLVNALQPAEVSK
;
A
#
# COMPACT_ATOMS: atom_id res chain seq x y z
N SER A 1 34.83 22.89 13.44
CA SER A 1 36.07 22.09 13.56
C SER A 1 36.13 21.05 12.45
N ALA A 2 37.32 20.56 12.16
CA ALA A 2 37.55 19.52 11.17
C ALA A 2 36.76 18.23 11.50
N LYS A 3 36.66 17.91 12.77
CA LYS A 3 35.90 16.74 13.27
C LYS A 3 34.41 16.87 12.95
N GLN A 4 33.79 18.04 13.12
CA GLN A 4 32.40 18.29 12.80
C GLN A 4 32.14 18.21 11.29
N VAL A 5 33.06 18.73 10.47
CA VAL A 5 32.97 18.66 9.00
C VAL A 5 32.98 17.20 8.52
N ILE A 6 33.88 16.39 9.09
CA ILE A 6 33.99 14.96 8.75
C ILE A 6 32.70 14.21 9.12
N LEU A 7 32.17 14.45 10.33
CA LEU A 7 30.90 13.82 10.77
C LEU A 7 29.74 14.22 9.86
N GLN A 8 29.65 15.48 9.45
CA GLN A 8 28.62 15.95 8.54
C GLN A 8 28.71 15.26 7.17
N LYS A 9 29.91 15.14 6.62
CA LYS A 9 30.13 14.44 5.35
C LYS A 9 29.76 12.97 5.42
N VAL A 10 30.06 12.30 6.53
CA VAL A 10 29.65 10.90 6.75
C VAL A 10 28.13 10.78 6.76
N ARG A 11 27.43 11.67 7.46
CA ARG A 11 25.96 11.70 7.50
C ARG A 11 25.35 11.93 6.11
N GLU A 12 25.90 12.89 5.36
CA GLU A 12 25.46 13.16 3.98
C GLU A 12 25.62 11.92 3.10
N ALA A 13 26.75 11.23 3.21
CA ALA A 13 27.03 10.01 2.44
C ALA A 13 26.07 8.88 2.81
N GLU A 14 25.74 8.73 4.09
CA GLU A 14 24.74 7.74 4.54
C GLU A 14 23.34 8.06 4.02
N ARG A 15 22.96 9.34 4.01
CA ARG A 15 21.68 9.78 3.49
C ARG A 15 21.59 9.56 1.98
N ASP A 16 22.66 9.83 1.25
CA ASP A 16 22.72 9.57 -0.19
C ASP A 16 22.59 8.07 -0.49
N ARG A 17 23.25 7.21 0.28
CA ARG A 17 23.12 5.76 0.14
C ARG A 17 21.69 5.28 0.41
N GLN A 18 21.05 5.81 1.44
CA GLN A 18 19.66 5.48 1.75
C GLN A 18 18.74 5.88 0.61
N TYR A 19 18.90 7.09 0.08
CA TYR A 19 18.11 7.54 -1.05
C TYR A 19 18.30 6.63 -2.27
N GLU A 20 19.54 6.32 -2.63
CA GLU A 20 19.84 5.46 -3.77
C GLU A 20 19.29 4.05 -3.60
N GLU A 21 19.38 3.51 -2.39
CA GLU A 21 18.86 2.16 -2.10
C GLU A 21 17.33 2.09 -2.21
N PHE A 22 16.63 3.12 -1.73
CA PHE A 22 15.18 3.07 -1.63
C PHE A 22 14.44 3.71 -2.81
N GLN A 23 15.09 4.55 -3.63
CA GLN A 23 14.42 5.24 -4.73
C GLN A 23 13.72 4.28 -5.70
N ASP A 24 14.35 3.14 -6.00
CA ASP A 24 13.80 2.13 -6.91
C ASP A 24 12.73 1.25 -6.25
N ARG A 25 12.56 1.40 -4.94
CA ARG A 25 11.56 0.65 -4.17
C ARG A 25 10.28 1.43 -3.94
N ALA A 26 10.20 2.68 -4.40
CA ALA A 26 8.95 3.45 -4.39
C ALA A 26 7.89 2.66 -5.16
N GLY A 27 6.69 2.58 -4.61
CA GLY A 27 5.62 1.78 -5.20
C GLY A 27 5.58 0.32 -4.72
N THR A 28 6.41 -0.06 -3.77
CA THR A 28 6.41 -1.42 -3.20
C THR A 28 6.03 -1.40 -1.73
N ILE A 29 5.76 -2.59 -1.20
CA ILE A 29 5.46 -2.77 0.22
C ILE A 29 6.75 -2.99 1.01
N ILE A 30 6.81 -2.40 2.19
CA ILE A 30 7.90 -2.59 3.12
C ILE A 30 7.36 -2.94 4.50
N ASN A 31 8.08 -3.79 5.21
CA ASN A 31 7.83 -4.10 6.61
C ASN A 31 8.84 -3.35 7.47
N GLY A 32 8.37 -2.81 8.57
CA GLY A 32 9.22 -2.08 9.51
C GLY A 32 8.77 -2.26 10.94
N VAL A 33 9.46 -1.58 11.83
CA VAL A 33 9.16 -1.56 13.26
C VAL A 33 8.96 -0.12 13.70
N VAL A 34 7.88 0.14 14.40
CA VAL A 34 7.58 1.48 14.92
C VAL A 34 8.61 1.86 15.96
N LYS A 35 9.25 3.01 15.79
CA LYS A 35 10.19 3.57 16.76
C LYS A 35 9.51 4.49 17.77
N ARG A 36 8.74 5.44 17.25
CA ARG A 36 8.08 6.45 18.06
C ARG A 36 6.97 7.13 17.26
N GLU A 37 6.12 7.84 17.97
CA GLU A 37 5.12 8.70 17.37
C GLU A 37 5.43 10.15 17.77
N GLU A 38 5.43 11.04 16.79
CA GLU A 38 5.69 12.47 16.98
C GLU A 38 4.56 13.27 16.32
N TYR A 39 3.75 13.95 17.13
CA TYR A 39 2.62 14.77 16.64
C TYR A 39 1.65 14.00 15.74
N GLY A 40 1.42 12.71 16.03
CA GLY A 40 0.58 11.83 15.24
C GLY A 40 1.27 11.18 14.04
N ASN A 41 2.49 11.60 13.71
CA ASN A 41 3.30 10.96 12.69
C ASN A 41 4.09 9.80 13.30
N VAL A 42 4.17 8.69 12.58
CA VAL A 42 4.87 7.49 13.06
C VAL A 42 6.22 7.38 12.38
N VAL A 43 7.27 7.28 13.17
CA VAL A 43 8.62 7.02 12.67
C VAL A 43 8.86 5.53 12.70
N VAL A 44 9.21 4.97 11.55
CA VAL A 44 9.35 3.53 11.33
C VAL A 44 10.78 3.20 10.97
N ASP A 45 11.35 2.22 11.70
CA ASP A 45 12.65 1.65 11.36
C ASP A 45 12.46 0.62 10.25
N VAL A 46 13.09 0.86 9.12
CA VAL A 46 13.02 -0.01 7.94
C VAL A 46 14.31 -0.80 7.70
N GLY A 47 15.16 -0.91 8.74
CA GLY A 47 16.39 -1.65 8.72
C GLY A 47 17.61 -0.79 8.44
N ARG A 48 17.62 -0.05 7.36
CA ARG A 48 18.72 0.85 6.97
C ARG A 48 18.33 2.32 7.00
N GLY A 49 17.54 2.69 8.00
CA GLY A 49 17.15 4.07 8.20
C GLY A 49 15.73 4.17 8.72
N GLU A 50 15.27 5.39 8.80
CA GLU A 50 13.94 5.71 9.30
C GLU A 50 13.05 6.19 8.15
N ALA A 51 11.79 5.75 8.20
CA ALA A 51 10.75 6.19 7.30
C ALA A 51 9.67 6.92 8.08
N MET A 52 8.91 7.76 7.40
CA MET A 52 7.83 8.55 8.01
C MET A 52 6.48 8.09 7.49
N LEU A 53 5.61 7.69 8.41
CA LEU A 53 4.20 7.50 8.14
C LEU A 53 3.45 8.70 8.74
N ARG A 54 3.08 9.64 7.88
CA ARG A 54 2.40 10.86 8.32
C ARG A 54 1.01 10.55 8.85
N ARG A 55 0.53 11.37 9.76
CA ARG A 55 -0.80 11.23 10.34
C ARG A 55 -1.89 11.09 9.28
N THR A 56 -1.79 11.84 8.19
CA THR A 56 -2.75 11.80 7.07
C THR A 56 -2.68 10.52 6.25
N GLU A 57 -1.60 9.75 6.40
CA GLU A 57 -1.37 8.51 5.67
C GLU A 57 -1.65 7.26 6.51
N LYS A 58 -2.09 7.43 7.74
CA LYS A 58 -2.57 6.34 8.60
C LYS A 58 -4.05 6.11 8.37
N ILE A 59 -4.50 4.88 8.53
CA ILE A 59 -5.93 4.59 8.61
C ILE A 59 -6.41 5.12 9.97
N GLY A 60 -7.52 5.86 9.99
CA GLY A 60 -7.92 6.68 11.13
C GLY A 60 -8.12 5.97 12.47
N ARG A 61 -8.37 4.66 12.45
CA ARG A 61 -8.55 3.85 13.67
C ARG A 61 -7.27 3.23 14.18
N GLU A 62 -6.19 3.36 13.44
CA GLU A 62 -4.92 2.74 13.80
C GLU A 62 -4.17 3.57 14.83
N SER A 63 -3.65 2.88 15.85
CA SER A 63 -2.68 3.45 16.78
C SER A 63 -1.49 2.50 16.89
N TYR A 64 -0.29 3.05 16.93
CA TYR A 64 0.93 2.28 16.95
C TYR A 64 1.76 2.61 18.19
N ARG A 65 2.34 1.57 18.77
CA ARG A 65 3.25 1.68 19.93
C ARG A 65 4.68 1.36 19.48
N PRO A 66 5.70 1.88 20.19
CA PRO A 66 7.07 1.49 19.93
C PRO A 66 7.22 -0.04 19.93
N ASN A 67 8.00 -0.54 18.99
CA ASN A 67 8.26 -1.96 18.74
C ASN A 67 7.15 -2.72 18.02
N ASP A 68 6.03 -2.10 17.71
CA ASP A 68 5.01 -2.73 16.86
C ASP A 68 5.57 -2.95 15.46
N ARG A 69 5.23 -4.09 14.87
CA ARG A 69 5.52 -4.35 13.45
C ARG A 69 4.47 -3.65 12.60
N ILE A 70 4.92 -3.05 11.51
CA ILE A 70 4.04 -2.33 10.61
C ILE A 70 4.38 -2.66 9.16
N ARG A 71 3.35 -2.76 8.34
CA ARG A 71 3.48 -2.96 6.90
C ARG A 71 2.94 -1.72 6.19
N CYS A 72 3.73 -1.16 5.28
CA CYS A 72 3.37 0.07 4.58
C CYS A 72 3.73 0.00 3.10
N TYR A 73 3.11 0.88 2.34
CA TYR A 73 3.44 1.16 0.96
C TYR A 73 4.44 2.31 0.91
N ILE A 74 5.51 2.18 0.15
CA ILE A 74 6.47 3.27 -0.05
C ILE A 74 5.87 4.20 -1.10
N LYS A 75 5.30 5.30 -0.63
CA LYS A 75 4.64 6.27 -1.48
C LYS A 75 5.63 7.15 -2.23
N ASP A 76 6.70 7.55 -1.56
CA ASP A 76 7.69 8.45 -2.12
C ASP A 76 9.05 8.28 -1.43
N VAL A 77 10.11 8.55 -2.16
CA VAL A 77 11.47 8.60 -1.63
C VAL A 77 12.08 9.89 -2.14
N ARG A 78 12.44 10.79 -1.22
CA ARG A 78 12.96 12.12 -1.57
C ARG A 78 14.27 12.40 -0.86
N ARG A 79 15.13 13.18 -1.50
CA ARG A 79 16.30 13.70 -0.84
C ARG A 79 15.90 14.83 0.10
N GLU A 80 16.22 14.65 1.37
CA GLU A 80 15.95 15.64 2.42
C GLU A 80 17.24 15.94 3.16
N THR A 81 17.41 17.18 3.57
CA THR A 81 18.59 17.59 4.35
C THR A 81 18.47 17.15 5.80
N ARG A 82 17.25 17.03 6.30
CA ARG A 82 16.96 16.61 7.67
C ARG A 82 15.72 15.70 7.69
N GLY A 83 15.70 14.77 8.63
CA GLY A 83 14.58 13.88 8.83
C GLY A 83 14.49 12.75 7.82
N PRO A 84 13.45 11.94 7.90
CA PRO A 84 13.27 10.79 7.01
C PRO A 84 13.13 11.16 5.54
N GLN A 85 13.68 10.34 4.68
CA GLN A 85 13.63 10.50 3.22
C GLN A 85 12.63 9.53 2.57
N ILE A 86 12.17 8.54 3.31
CA ILE A 86 11.24 7.52 2.85
C ILE A 86 9.88 7.86 3.44
N PHE A 87 8.88 8.02 2.57
CA PHE A 87 7.52 8.37 2.97
C PHE A 87 6.58 7.21 2.70
N LEU A 88 5.88 6.79 3.75
CA LEU A 88 5.03 5.62 3.73
C LEU A 88 3.56 6.01 3.68
N SER A 89 2.72 5.06 3.27
CA SER A 89 1.26 5.23 3.27
C SER A 89 0.57 3.90 3.57
N ARG A 90 -0.55 4.01 4.30
CA ARG A 90 -1.49 2.91 4.49
C ARG A 90 -2.87 3.25 3.91
N THR A 91 -3.04 4.48 3.44
CA THR A 91 -4.30 4.96 2.84
C THR A 91 -4.27 4.99 1.31
N ASP A 92 -3.10 4.91 0.71
CA ASP A 92 -2.95 4.97 -0.74
C ASP A 92 -3.68 3.81 -1.41
N PRO A 93 -4.44 4.05 -2.49
CA PRO A 93 -5.07 2.95 -3.25
C PRO A 93 -4.08 1.89 -3.72
N MET A 94 -2.86 2.28 -4.06
CA MET A 94 -1.82 1.35 -4.51
C MET A 94 -1.32 0.43 -3.40
N PHE A 95 -1.48 0.82 -2.12
CA PHE A 95 -1.20 -0.09 -1.01
C PHE A 95 -2.08 -1.34 -1.09
N MET A 96 -3.37 -1.14 -1.33
CA MET A 96 -4.30 -2.26 -1.52
C MET A 96 -3.94 -3.10 -2.75
N ALA A 97 -3.61 -2.47 -3.87
CA ALA A 97 -3.22 -3.16 -5.08
C ALA A 97 -1.99 -4.06 -4.84
N GLU A 98 -0.98 -3.54 -4.14
CA GLU A 98 0.21 -4.31 -3.82
C GLU A 98 -0.06 -5.43 -2.81
N LEU A 99 -0.98 -5.24 -1.87
CA LEU A 99 -1.41 -6.31 -0.95
C LEU A 99 -2.08 -7.45 -1.73
N PHE A 100 -2.95 -7.14 -2.68
CA PHE A 100 -3.56 -8.18 -3.53
C PHE A 100 -2.52 -8.87 -4.39
N LYS A 101 -1.54 -8.16 -4.89
CA LYS A 101 -0.43 -8.74 -5.65
C LYS A 101 0.34 -9.77 -4.82
N MET A 102 0.50 -9.53 -3.53
CA MET A 102 1.15 -10.49 -2.61
C MET A 102 0.28 -11.72 -2.36
N GLU A 103 -1.04 -11.53 -2.24
CA GLU A 103 -1.96 -12.61 -1.88
C GLU A 103 -2.43 -13.44 -3.08
N VAL A 104 -2.44 -12.86 -4.28
CA VAL A 104 -3.00 -13.48 -5.49
C VAL A 104 -1.87 -13.71 -6.50
N PRO A 105 -1.39 -14.96 -6.63
CA PRO A 105 -0.30 -15.26 -7.57
C PRO A 105 -0.60 -14.85 -9.01
N GLU A 106 -1.86 -14.97 -9.43
CA GLU A 106 -2.29 -14.62 -10.79
C GLU A 106 -2.12 -13.13 -11.08
N ILE A 107 -2.22 -12.26 -10.06
CA ILE A 107 -1.91 -10.84 -10.21
C ILE A 107 -0.40 -10.63 -10.30
N TYR A 108 0.36 -11.29 -9.44
CA TYR A 108 1.82 -11.21 -9.46
C TYR A 108 2.40 -11.64 -10.82
N GLU A 109 1.84 -12.70 -11.41
CA GLU A 109 2.27 -13.23 -12.71
C GLU A 109 1.75 -12.44 -13.90
N GLY A 110 0.90 -11.43 -13.67
CA GLY A 110 0.35 -10.59 -14.74
C GLY A 110 -0.82 -11.21 -15.49
N ILE A 111 -1.35 -12.35 -15.06
CA ILE A 111 -2.51 -13.00 -15.68
C ILE A 111 -3.79 -12.21 -15.40
N ILE A 112 -3.90 -11.69 -14.17
CA ILE A 112 -4.99 -10.81 -13.76
C ILE A 112 -4.43 -9.41 -13.57
N GLU A 113 -5.10 -8.41 -14.12
CA GLU A 113 -4.77 -6.99 -13.94
C GLU A 113 -5.75 -6.34 -12.98
N ILE A 114 -5.22 -5.48 -12.11
CA ILE A 114 -6.03 -4.54 -11.34
C ILE A 114 -6.17 -3.28 -12.17
N LYS A 115 -7.39 -2.98 -12.62
CA LYS A 115 -7.67 -1.83 -13.47
C LYS A 115 -7.90 -0.54 -12.69
N SER A 116 -8.54 -0.64 -11.53
CA SER A 116 -8.75 0.53 -10.67
C SER A 116 -8.99 0.11 -9.24
N VAL A 117 -8.68 1.03 -8.33
CA VAL A 117 -8.93 0.88 -6.90
C VAL A 117 -9.52 2.18 -6.39
N ALA A 118 -10.64 2.09 -5.68
CA ALA A 118 -11.24 3.22 -4.98
C ALA A 118 -11.37 2.86 -3.52
N ARG A 119 -10.84 3.70 -2.63
CA ARG A 119 -10.83 3.44 -1.19
C ARG A 119 -11.41 4.60 -0.40
N ASP A 120 -12.19 4.24 0.61
CA ASP A 120 -12.40 5.04 1.80
C ASP A 120 -11.67 4.32 2.93
N PRO A 121 -10.43 4.76 3.26
CA PRO A 121 -9.55 3.97 4.12
C PRO A 121 -10.16 3.60 5.47
N GLY A 122 -10.08 2.32 5.82
CA GLY A 122 -10.64 1.79 7.05
C GLY A 122 -12.15 1.50 7.00
N SER A 123 -12.83 1.93 5.96
CA SER A 123 -14.28 1.74 5.81
C SER A 123 -14.61 0.78 4.68
N ARG A 124 -14.51 1.23 3.44
CA ARG A 124 -14.86 0.43 2.26
C ARG A 124 -13.92 0.68 1.10
N ALA A 125 -13.81 -0.31 0.23
CA ALA A 125 -13.06 -0.19 -1.01
C ALA A 125 -13.70 -1.00 -2.12
N LYS A 126 -13.45 -0.59 -3.36
CA LYS A 126 -13.79 -1.36 -4.55
C LYS A 126 -12.54 -1.53 -5.40
N ILE A 127 -12.34 -2.73 -5.88
CA ILE A 127 -11.22 -3.06 -6.75
C ILE A 127 -11.75 -3.71 -8.02
N ALA A 128 -11.38 -3.17 -9.17
CA ALA A 128 -11.78 -3.68 -10.47
C ALA A 128 -10.66 -4.52 -11.06
N VAL A 129 -10.97 -5.75 -11.42
CA VAL A 129 -10.01 -6.73 -11.92
C VAL A 129 -10.40 -7.22 -13.30
N PHE A 130 -9.40 -7.59 -14.09
CA PHE A 130 -9.58 -8.00 -15.48
C PHE A 130 -8.56 -9.07 -15.87
N THR A 131 -8.97 -9.98 -16.75
CA THR A 131 -8.06 -10.91 -17.38
C THR A 131 -8.46 -11.14 -18.84
N THR A 132 -7.47 -11.38 -19.69
CA THR A 132 -7.70 -11.83 -21.06
C THR A 132 -7.85 -13.34 -21.16
N ASP A 133 -7.52 -14.07 -20.08
CA ASP A 133 -7.64 -15.54 -20.04
C ASP A 133 -9.08 -15.93 -19.71
N MET A 134 -9.77 -16.45 -20.71
CA MET A 134 -11.19 -16.85 -20.59
C MET A 134 -11.41 -18.07 -19.68
N THR A 135 -10.34 -18.75 -19.30
CA THR A 135 -10.45 -19.91 -18.40
C THR A 135 -10.37 -19.54 -16.93
N ILE A 136 -10.06 -18.27 -16.64
CA ILE A 136 -9.88 -17.77 -15.28
C ILE A 136 -11.01 -16.82 -14.91
N ASP A 137 -11.58 -17.04 -13.73
CA ASP A 137 -12.50 -16.10 -13.08
C ASP A 137 -11.65 -15.11 -12.25
N PRO A 138 -11.47 -13.86 -12.72
CA PRO A 138 -10.61 -12.93 -12.01
C PRO A 138 -11.13 -12.55 -10.62
N VAL A 139 -12.43 -12.42 -10.47
CA VAL A 139 -13.06 -12.10 -9.16
C VAL A 139 -12.87 -13.26 -8.19
N GLY A 140 -13.19 -14.48 -8.62
CA GLY A 140 -13.04 -15.67 -7.79
C GLY A 140 -11.60 -15.92 -7.37
N ALA A 141 -10.63 -15.70 -8.27
CA ALA A 141 -9.22 -15.84 -7.96
C ALA A 141 -8.76 -14.84 -6.90
N CYS A 142 -9.25 -13.60 -6.94
CA CYS A 142 -8.91 -12.57 -5.95
C CYS A 142 -9.60 -12.80 -4.60
N VAL A 143 -10.80 -13.34 -4.61
CA VAL A 143 -11.52 -13.71 -3.37
C VAL A 143 -10.79 -14.86 -2.68
N GLY A 144 -10.40 -15.87 -3.46
CA GLY A 144 -9.76 -17.06 -2.94
C GLY A 144 -10.73 -18.04 -2.32
N MET A 145 -10.24 -19.21 -1.95
CA MET A 145 -11.08 -20.26 -1.36
C MET A 145 -11.68 -19.78 -0.04
N ARG A 146 -13.00 -19.79 0.04
CA ARG A 146 -13.77 -19.33 1.22
C ARG A 146 -13.45 -17.88 1.62
N GLY A 147 -13.04 -17.07 0.66
CA GLY A 147 -12.65 -15.69 0.92
C GLY A 147 -11.31 -15.51 1.58
N SER A 148 -10.45 -16.51 1.57
CA SER A 148 -9.16 -16.50 2.30
C SER A 148 -8.21 -15.39 1.84
N ARG A 149 -8.14 -15.13 0.53
CA ARG A 149 -7.24 -14.13 -0.03
C ARG A 149 -7.72 -12.71 0.26
N VAL A 150 -8.99 -12.43 0.00
CA VAL A 150 -9.58 -11.12 0.28
C VAL A 150 -9.58 -10.83 1.78
N GLN A 151 -9.83 -11.85 2.61
CA GLN A 151 -9.84 -11.68 4.06
C GLN A 151 -8.46 -11.30 4.61
N ALA A 152 -7.39 -11.85 4.03
CA ALA A 152 -6.03 -11.47 4.41
C ALA A 152 -5.78 -9.97 4.19
N VAL A 153 -6.25 -9.43 3.07
CA VAL A 153 -6.14 -7.99 2.78
C VAL A 153 -7.05 -7.17 3.71
N VAL A 154 -8.27 -7.61 3.92
CA VAL A 154 -9.22 -6.97 4.85
C VAL A 154 -8.61 -6.85 6.26
N ASN A 155 -8.00 -7.93 6.74
CA ASN A 155 -7.39 -7.95 8.07
C ASN A 155 -6.21 -6.98 8.16
N GLU A 156 -5.37 -6.91 7.13
CA GLU A 156 -4.26 -5.95 7.09
C GLU A 156 -4.75 -4.50 7.13
N LEU A 157 -5.88 -4.21 6.52
CA LEU A 157 -6.46 -2.88 6.43
C LEU A 157 -7.49 -2.59 7.53
N GLN A 158 -7.37 -3.26 8.67
CA GLN A 158 -8.19 -3.02 9.88
C GLN A 158 -9.69 -3.21 9.66
N GLY A 159 -10.07 -4.19 8.85
CA GLY A 159 -11.47 -4.51 8.62
C GLY A 159 -12.13 -3.69 7.52
N GLU A 160 -11.36 -3.02 6.68
CA GLU A 160 -11.88 -2.31 5.51
C GLU A 160 -12.63 -3.31 4.61
N LYS A 161 -13.90 -3.06 4.32
CA LYS A 161 -14.70 -3.93 3.46
C LYS A 161 -14.29 -3.76 2.01
N ILE A 162 -13.98 -4.87 1.35
CA ILE A 162 -13.47 -4.85 -0.02
C ILE A 162 -14.44 -5.56 -0.94
N ASP A 163 -14.97 -4.83 -1.94
CA ASP A 163 -15.76 -5.40 -3.03
C ASP A 163 -14.85 -5.56 -4.25
N ILE A 164 -14.76 -6.78 -4.73
CA ILE A 164 -14.02 -7.11 -5.94
C ILE A 164 -15.02 -7.22 -7.08
N ILE A 165 -14.82 -6.40 -8.12
CA ILE A 165 -15.73 -6.34 -9.26
C ILE A 165 -14.98 -6.63 -10.56
N PRO A 166 -15.65 -7.23 -11.56
CA PRO A 166 -15.04 -7.40 -12.87
C PRO A 166 -15.00 -6.05 -13.59
N TRP A 167 -13.84 -5.72 -14.14
CA TRP A 167 -13.73 -4.58 -15.05
C TRP A 167 -14.22 -4.96 -16.44
N ASN A 168 -14.87 -4.03 -17.11
CA ASN A 168 -15.40 -4.24 -18.45
C ASN A 168 -15.10 -3.01 -19.30
N GLU A 169 -14.71 -3.23 -20.54
CA GLU A 169 -14.46 -2.14 -21.51
C GLU A 169 -15.75 -1.41 -21.85
N ASP A 170 -16.88 -2.10 -21.79
CA ASP A 170 -18.19 -1.48 -21.93
C ASP A 170 -18.54 -0.66 -20.69
N GLN A 171 -18.54 0.66 -20.83
CA GLN A 171 -18.78 1.58 -19.71
C GLN A 171 -20.10 1.35 -18.99
N PRO A 172 -21.26 1.16 -19.66
CA PRO A 172 -22.49 0.86 -18.96
C PRO A 172 -22.44 -0.42 -18.13
N THR A 173 -21.86 -1.50 -18.68
CA THR A 173 -21.72 -2.77 -17.98
C THR A 173 -20.81 -2.60 -16.76
N PHE A 174 -19.70 -1.89 -16.90
CA PHE A 174 -18.78 -1.62 -15.81
C PHE A 174 -19.46 -0.83 -14.70
N LEU A 175 -20.22 0.21 -15.04
CA LEU A 175 -20.93 1.03 -14.04
C LEU A 175 -21.95 0.21 -13.25
N VAL A 176 -22.70 -0.66 -13.91
CA VAL A 176 -23.66 -1.55 -13.24
C VAL A 176 -22.93 -2.46 -12.25
N ASN A 177 -21.84 -3.09 -12.69
CA ASN A 177 -21.02 -3.95 -11.83
C ASN A 177 -20.44 -3.20 -10.63
N ALA A 178 -19.97 -1.97 -10.85
CA ALA A 178 -19.37 -1.14 -9.81
C ALA A 178 -20.39 -0.72 -8.74
N LEU A 179 -21.67 -0.59 -9.11
CA LEU A 179 -22.74 -0.17 -8.21
C LEU A 179 -23.41 -1.32 -7.48
N GLN A 180 -23.10 -2.55 -7.82
CA GLN A 180 -23.63 -3.70 -7.08
C GLN A 180 -23.21 -3.64 -5.61
N PRO A 181 -24.07 -4.07 -4.66
CA PRO A 181 -25.37 -4.73 -4.87
C PRO A 181 -26.56 -3.80 -5.15
N ALA A 182 -26.36 -2.51 -5.38
CA ALA A 182 -27.45 -1.60 -5.73
C ALA A 182 -28.02 -1.94 -7.10
N GLU A 183 -29.36 -1.93 -7.22
CA GLU A 183 -30.02 -2.10 -8.50
C GLU A 183 -29.96 -0.80 -9.30
N VAL A 184 -29.60 -0.92 -10.56
CA VAL A 184 -29.54 0.22 -11.48
C VAL A 184 -30.56 0.01 -12.58
N SER A 185 -31.51 0.93 -12.67
CA SER A 185 -32.49 0.91 -13.78
C SER A 185 -31.82 1.34 -15.09
N LYS A 186 -32.15 0.62 -16.16
CA LYS A 186 -31.63 0.92 -17.50
C LYS A 186 -32.39 2.08 -18.12
#